data_4807067d74d694e26f15179049002436
#
_entry.id   4807067d74d694e26f15179049002436
#
_cell.length_a   1.000
_cell.length_b   1.000
_cell.length_c   1.000
_cell.angle_alpha   90.00
_cell.angle_beta   90.00
_cell.angle_gamma   90.00
#
_symmetry.space_group_name_H-M   'P 1'
#
loop_
_entity.id
_entity.type
_entity.pdbx_description
1 polymer ?
#
loop_
_entity_poly.entity_id
_entity_poly.type
_entity_poly.pdbx_seq_one_letter_code
_entity_poly.pdbx_strand_id
1 'polypeptide(L)'
;MKKLDIASIIGMVMCGFFLIYGICSGDDGAAALGNFYDFSSILITFGGAFCATLASFSMSDFLAGLKSFLLIFKTPALDTAQIISKIIELSNVARKEGLLSLEEAAADLDDAFLKKGILLIVDGTDPELVRGIMDTELGSIDARHKKRIGFWEALGGMGPAWGMIGTLIGLINMLKN
;
A
#
# COMPACT_ATOMS: atom_id res chain seq x y z
N MET A 1 4.21 -18.08 -2.40
CA MET A 1 5.38 -17.29 -2.86
C MET A 1 4.89 -15.93 -3.32
N LYS A 2 5.40 -14.84 -2.74
CA LYS A 2 5.06 -13.47 -3.17
C LYS A 2 5.69 -13.22 -4.54
N LYS A 3 4.88 -13.01 -5.57
CA LYS A 3 5.39 -12.69 -6.92
C LYS A 3 5.71 -11.20 -6.98
N LEU A 4 6.80 -10.83 -7.64
CA LEU A 4 7.11 -9.46 -7.99
C LEU A 4 6.09 -8.94 -9.02
N ASP A 5 5.59 -7.74 -8.80
CA ASP A 5 4.71 -7.08 -9.77
C ASP A 5 5.55 -6.46 -10.89
N ILE A 6 5.73 -7.25 -11.94
CA ILE A 6 6.52 -6.85 -13.11
C ILE A 6 5.90 -5.65 -13.81
N ALA A 7 4.57 -5.55 -13.86
CA ALA A 7 3.88 -4.44 -14.51
C ALA A 7 4.17 -3.11 -13.81
N SER A 8 4.12 -3.07 -12.48
CA SER A 8 4.46 -1.88 -11.68
C SER A 8 5.91 -1.46 -11.86
N ILE A 9 6.84 -2.42 -11.92
CA ILE A 9 8.27 -2.14 -12.14
C ILE A 9 8.49 -1.55 -13.53
N ILE A 10 7.93 -2.19 -14.57
CA ILE A 10 8.06 -1.71 -15.96
C ILE A 10 7.45 -0.32 -16.10
N GLY A 11 6.24 -0.08 -15.54
CA GLY A 11 5.58 1.21 -15.59
C GLY A 11 6.42 2.33 -14.96
N MET A 12 7.03 2.05 -13.80
CA MET A 12 7.85 3.03 -13.10
C MET A 12 9.16 3.33 -13.85
N VAL A 13 9.81 2.32 -14.40
CA VAL A 13 11.03 2.47 -15.22
C VAL A 13 10.74 3.22 -16.51
N MET A 14 9.64 2.90 -17.21
CA MET A 14 9.22 3.61 -18.41
C MET A 14 8.87 5.06 -18.15
N CYS A 15 8.19 5.36 -17.03
CA CYS A 15 7.89 6.72 -16.62
C CYS A 15 9.18 7.55 -16.45
N GLY A 16 10.15 7.02 -15.71
CA GLY A 16 11.47 7.64 -15.54
C GLY A 16 12.20 7.81 -16.87
N PHE A 17 12.17 6.79 -17.74
CA PHE A 17 12.80 6.85 -19.06
C PHE A 17 12.21 7.95 -19.94
N PHE A 18 10.87 8.04 -20.05
CA PHE A 18 10.24 9.09 -20.87
C PHE A 18 10.49 10.49 -20.33
N LEU A 19 10.56 10.63 -18.99
CA LEU A 19 10.88 11.92 -18.37
C LEU A 19 12.31 12.35 -18.73
N ILE A 20 13.31 11.48 -18.58
CA ILE A 20 14.70 11.75 -18.93
C ILE A 20 14.84 11.98 -20.44
N TYR A 21 14.20 11.13 -21.25
CA TYR A 21 14.23 11.25 -22.71
C TYR A 21 13.62 12.59 -23.16
N GLY A 22 12.50 13.01 -22.56
CA GLY A 22 11.89 14.31 -22.87
C GLY A 22 12.83 15.50 -22.58
N ILE A 23 13.54 15.45 -21.44
CA ILE A 23 14.53 16.49 -21.08
C ILE A 23 15.71 16.49 -22.08
N CYS A 24 16.24 15.31 -22.42
CA CYS A 24 17.39 15.16 -23.31
C CYS A 24 17.07 15.37 -24.80
N SER A 25 15.81 15.40 -25.20
CA SER A 25 15.39 15.63 -26.60
C SER A 25 15.48 17.11 -27.05
N GLY A 26 15.78 18.04 -26.14
CA GLY A 26 16.05 19.43 -26.46
C GLY A 26 17.43 19.66 -27.07
N ASP A 27 17.69 20.89 -27.52
CA ASP A 27 18.93 21.29 -28.23
C ASP A 27 20.19 21.05 -27.38
N ASP A 28 20.11 21.14 -26.06
CA ASP A 28 21.24 20.93 -25.14
C ASP A 28 21.53 19.43 -24.82
N GLY A 29 20.68 18.51 -25.30
CA GLY A 29 20.86 17.08 -25.09
C GLY A 29 20.99 16.69 -23.59
N ALA A 30 21.93 15.82 -23.26
CA ALA A 30 22.16 15.37 -21.89
C ALA A 30 22.67 16.48 -20.95
N ALA A 31 23.25 17.56 -21.45
CA ALA A 31 23.69 18.71 -20.65
C ALA A 31 22.51 19.44 -20.00
N ALA A 32 21.32 19.38 -20.62
CA ALA A 32 20.11 19.95 -20.06
C ALA A 32 19.75 19.39 -18.67
N LEU A 33 20.12 18.14 -18.37
CA LEU A 33 19.88 17.54 -17.05
C LEU A 33 20.51 18.32 -15.90
N GLY A 34 21.68 18.96 -16.15
CA GLY A 34 22.35 19.81 -15.17
C GLY A 34 21.53 21.04 -14.78
N ASN A 35 20.77 21.59 -15.72
CA ASN A 35 19.94 22.79 -15.51
C ASN A 35 18.70 22.48 -14.64
N PHE A 36 18.27 21.22 -14.57
CA PHE A 36 17.15 20.79 -13.76
C PHE A 36 17.55 20.39 -12.32
N TYR A 37 18.87 20.36 -12.04
CA TYR A 37 19.35 20.03 -10.70
C TYR A 37 19.49 21.31 -9.87
N ASP A 38 18.42 21.63 -9.13
CA ASP A 38 18.44 22.69 -8.13
C ASP A 38 18.18 22.08 -6.73
N PHE A 39 19.22 22.10 -5.91
CA PHE A 39 19.18 21.56 -4.55
C PHE A 39 18.12 22.25 -3.68
N SER A 40 17.95 23.57 -3.84
CA SER A 40 16.99 24.34 -3.07
C SER A 40 15.55 23.92 -3.39
N SER A 41 15.23 23.75 -4.68
CA SER A 41 13.90 23.27 -5.12
C SER A 41 13.61 21.84 -4.65
N ILE A 42 14.60 20.94 -4.68
CA ILE A 42 14.48 19.60 -4.16
C ILE A 42 14.16 19.62 -2.66
N LEU A 43 14.92 20.42 -1.88
CA LEU A 43 14.71 20.52 -0.44
C LEU A 43 13.33 21.08 -0.08
N ILE A 44 12.88 22.12 -0.79
CA ILE A 44 11.56 22.73 -0.57
C ILE A 44 10.46 21.74 -0.92
N THR A 45 10.52 21.11 -2.08
CA THR A 45 9.46 20.23 -2.56
C THR A 45 9.37 18.95 -1.72
N PHE A 46 10.47 18.21 -1.60
CA PHE A 46 10.46 16.97 -0.84
C PHE A 46 10.38 17.22 0.65
N GLY A 47 11.21 18.11 1.19
CA GLY A 47 11.20 18.44 2.61
C GLY A 47 9.86 18.98 3.06
N GLY A 48 9.29 19.92 2.29
CA GLY A 48 7.96 20.48 2.56
C GLY A 48 6.85 19.44 2.51
N ALA A 49 6.80 18.60 1.46
CA ALA A 49 5.80 17.55 1.32
C ALA A 49 5.89 16.52 2.46
N PHE A 50 7.10 16.07 2.81
CA PHE A 50 7.29 15.12 3.91
C PHE A 50 6.94 15.74 5.27
N CYS A 51 7.37 16.96 5.56
CA CYS A 51 7.04 17.63 6.81
C CYS A 51 5.54 17.92 6.95
N ALA A 52 4.88 18.35 5.88
CA ALA A 52 3.44 18.58 5.89
C ALA A 52 2.66 17.28 6.09
N THR A 53 3.09 16.20 5.45
CA THR A 53 2.50 14.87 5.67
C THR A 53 2.75 14.38 7.09
N LEU A 54 3.96 14.57 7.64
CA LEU A 54 4.27 14.21 9.03
C LEU A 54 3.40 14.98 10.03
N ALA A 55 3.11 16.24 9.76
CA ALA A 55 2.21 17.05 10.60
C ALA A 55 0.74 16.58 10.55
N SER A 56 0.35 15.90 9.46
CA SER A 56 -1.03 15.44 9.24
C SER A 56 -1.31 14.05 9.80
N PHE A 57 -0.29 13.26 10.12
CA PHE A 57 -0.42 11.87 10.60
C PHE A 57 0.31 11.66 11.93
N SER A 58 -0.09 10.62 12.68
CA SER A 58 0.68 10.19 13.84
C SER A 58 2.04 9.60 13.39
N MET A 59 3.06 9.70 14.24
CA MET A 59 4.40 9.16 13.95
C MET A 59 4.36 7.67 13.60
N SER A 60 3.50 6.90 14.26
CA SER A 60 3.32 5.47 13.99
C SER A 60 2.72 5.21 12.60
N ASP A 61 1.72 6.00 12.20
CA ASP A 61 1.06 5.87 10.90
C ASP A 61 2.01 6.33 9.77
N PHE A 62 2.77 7.38 10.01
CA PHE A 62 3.79 7.87 9.08
C PHE A 62 4.86 6.81 8.79
N LEU A 63 5.45 6.21 9.83
CA LEU A 63 6.44 5.14 9.67
C LEU A 63 5.85 3.87 9.03
N ALA A 64 4.60 3.52 9.36
CA ALA A 64 3.89 2.41 8.73
C ALA A 64 3.60 2.70 7.24
N GLY A 65 3.24 3.95 6.91
CA GLY A 65 3.08 4.43 5.54
C GLY A 65 4.36 4.26 4.73
N LEU A 66 5.49 4.76 5.22
CA LEU A 66 6.78 4.62 4.53
C LEU A 66 7.18 3.14 4.31
N LYS A 67 6.99 2.29 5.33
CA LYS A 67 7.25 0.84 5.19
C LYS A 67 6.35 0.17 4.16
N SER A 68 5.15 0.69 3.94
CA SER A 68 4.21 0.14 2.96
C SER A 68 4.65 0.37 1.51
N PHE A 69 5.63 1.26 1.24
CA PHE A 69 6.23 1.45 -0.08
C PHE A 69 6.74 0.14 -0.70
N LEU A 70 7.35 -0.71 0.13
CA LEU A 70 7.87 -2.00 -0.33
C LEU A 70 6.76 -2.99 -0.73
N LEU A 71 5.50 -2.72 -0.36
CA LEU A 71 4.35 -3.55 -0.75
C LEU A 71 3.94 -3.32 -2.21
N ILE A 72 4.28 -2.17 -2.81
CA ILE A 72 4.01 -1.85 -4.23
C ILE A 72 4.65 -2.90 -5.15
N PHE A 73 5.82 -3.42 -4.75
CA PHE A 73 6.56 -4.42 -5.54
C PHE A 73 6.15 -5.88 -5.24
N LYS A 74 5.15 -6.09 -4.37
CA LYS A 74 4.73 -7.43 -3.94
C LYS A 74 3.28 -7.66 -4.28
N THR A 75 3.03 -8.51 -5.26
CA THR A 75 1.67 -8.97 -5.55
C THR A 75 1.22 -9.96 -4.48
N PRO A 76 0.11 -9.75 -3.78
CA PRO A 76 -0.45 -10.76 -2.90
C PRO A 76 -0.89 -11.96 -3.74
N ALA A 77 -0.39 -13.14 -3.42
CA ALA A 77 -0.82 -14.38 -4.06
C ALA A 77 -2.15 -14.85 -3.42
N LEU A 78 -3.20 -14.03 -3.54
CA LEU A 78 -4.55 -14.43 -3.14
C LEU A 78 -5.16 -15.21 -4.31
N ASP A 79 -5.11 -16.53 -4.23
CA ASP A 79 -5.86 -17.40 -5.13
C ASP A 79 -7.24 -17.65 -4.51
N THR A 80 -8.21 -16.86 -4.94
CA THR A 80 -9.61 -16.96 -4.47
C THR A 80 -10.17 -18.36 -4.69
N ALA A 81 -9.79 -19.04 -5.78
CA ALA A 81 -10.23 -20.39 -6.07
C ALA A 81 -9.70 -21.40 -5.03
N GLN A 82 -8.45 -21.24 -4.59
CA GLN A 82 -7.87 -22.09 -3.54
C GLN A 82 -8.57 -21.87 -2.21
N ILE A 83 -8.91 -20.62 -1.85
CA ILE A 83 -9.65 -20.33 -0.61
C ILE A 83 -11.02 -20.98 -0.64
N ILE A 84 -11.76 -20.85 -1.75
CA ILE A 84 -13.08 -21.47 -1.92
C ILE A 84 -12.97 -23.01 -1.80
N SER A 85 -12.01 -23.62 -2.48
CA SER A 85 -11.77 -25.07 -2.40
C SER A 85 -11.47 -25.52 -0.98
N LYS A 86 -10.69 -24.72 -0.24
CA LYS A 86 -10.37 -25.04 1.17
C LYS A 86 -11.60 -24.93 2.08
N ILE A 87 -12.46 -23.94 1.87
CA ILE A 87 -13.72 -23.80 2.62
C ILE A 87 -14.64 -25.00 2.33
N ILE A 88 -14.74 -25.45 1.08
CA ILE A 88 -15.52 -26.63 0.72
C ILE A 88 -14.96 -27.89 1.37
N GLU A 89 -13.64 -28.07 1.38
CA GLU A 89 -12.96 -29.18 2.05
C GLU A 89 -13.30 -29.20 3.55
N LEU A 90 -13.14 -28.07 4.24
CA LEU A 90 -13.45 -27.93 5.66
C LEU A 90 -14.93 -28.19 5.95
N SER A 91 -15.84 -27.72 5.09
CA SER A 91 -17.27 -28.01 5.21
C SER A 91 -17.56 -29.53 5.11
N ASN A 92 -16.85 -30.24 4.24
CA ASN A 92 -17.00 -31.68 4.09
C ASN A 92 -16.44 -32.47 5.30
N VAL A 93 -15.32 -32.01 5.87
CA VAL A 93 -14.74 -32.56 7.10
C VAL A 93 -15.74 -32.40 8.25
N ALA A 94 -16.29 -31.19 8.44
CA ALA A 94 -17.30 -30.94 9.47
C ALA A 94 -18.54 -31.82 9.38
N ARG A 95 -18.99 -32.11 8.14
CA ARG A 95 -20.16 -32.99 7.90
C ARG A 95 -19.89 -34.45 8.17
N LYS A 96 -18.67 -34.94 7.92
CA LYS A 96 -18.31 -36.36 8.07
C LYS A 96 -17.83 -36.71 9.46
N GLU A 97 -17.03 -35.85 10.05
CA GLU A 97 -16.25 -36.11 11.26
C GLU A 97 -16.71 -35.27 12.46
N GLY A 98 -17.62 -34.32 12.20
CA GLY A 98 -18.14 -33.41 13.22
C GLY A 98 -17.34 -32.09 13.33
N LEU A 99 -17.89 -31.15 14.11
CA LEU A 99 -17.29 -29.78 14.21
C LEU A 99 -15.94 -29.77 14.94
N LEU A 100 -15.72 -30.70 15.86
CA LEU A 100 -14.45 -30.78 16.61
C LEU A 100 -13.24 -31.13 15.74
N SER A 101 -13.45 -31.88 14.63
CA SER A 101 -12.36 -32.17 13.69
C SER A 101 -11.87 -30.95 12.93
N LEU A 102 -12.67 -29.84 12.88
CA LEU A 102 -12.25 -28.59 12.30
C LEU A 102 -11.14 -27.90 13.09
N GLU A 103 -11.00 -28.16 14.39
CA GLU A 103 -9.95 -27.57 15.21
C GLU A 103 -8.56 -27.98 14.71
N GLU A 104 -8.37 -29.27 14.44
CA GLU A 104 -7.13 -29.81 13.89
C GLU A 104 -6.89 -29.31 12.46
N ALA A 105 -7.93 -29.31 11.62
CA ALA A 105 -7.84 -28.80 10.25
C ALA A 105 -7.57 -27.28 10.19
N ALA A 106 -8.02 -26.51 11.19
CA ALA A 106 -7.75 -25.09 11.32
C ALA A 106 -6.31 -24.79 11.78
N ALA A 107 -5.64 -25.71 12.44
CA ALA A 107 -4.26 -25.51 12.90
C ALA A 107 -3.30 -25.27 11.72
N ASP A 108 -3.54 -25.94 10.59
CA ASP A 108 -2.72 -25.89 9.37
C ASP A 108 -3.06 -24.72 8.43
N LEU A 109 -3.99 -23.84 8.83
CA LEU A 109 -4.36 -22.69 8.00
C LEU A 109 -3.40 -21.51 8.20
N ASP A 110 -2.85 -21.03 7.10
CA ASP A 110 -2.02 -19.81 7.07
C ASP A 110 -2.84 -18.52 7.22
N ASP A 111 -4.14 -18.55 6.87
CA ASP A 111 -5.03 -17.40 6.93
C ASP A 111 -5.62 -17.24 8.33
N ALA A 112 -5.13 -16.23 9.05
CA ALA A 112 -5.56 -15.93 10.42
C ALA A 112 -7.06 -15.56 10.52
N PHE A 113 -7.62 -14.93 9.47
CA PHE A 113 -9.03 -14.55 9.44
C PHE A 113 -9.91 -15.78 9.31
N LEU A 114 -9.61 -16.67 8.35
CA LEU A 114 -10.34 -17.91 8.15
C LEU A 114 -10.22 -18.81 9.40
N LYS A 115 -9.01 -18.95 9.96
CA LYS A 115 -8.76 -19.70 11.19
C LYS A 115 -9.62 -19.22 12.35
N LYS A 116 -9.70 -17.91 12.57
CA LYS A 116 -10.53 -17.32 13.63
C LYS A 116 -12.00 -17.65 13.44
N GLY A 117 -12.52 -17.54 12.21
CA GLY A 117 -13.91 -17.90 11.91
C GLY A 117 -14.22 -19.36 12.21
N ILE A 118 -13.31 -20.28 11.85
CA ILE A 118 -13.50 -21.72 12.10
C ILE A 118 -13.47 -22.02 13.59
N LEU A 119 -12.55 -21.43 14.35
CA LEU A 119 -12.49 -21.64 15.81
C LEU A 119 -13.78 -21.18 16.50
N LEU A 120 -14.36 -20.05 16.09
CA LEU A 120 -15.65 -19.60 16.62
C LEU A 120 -16.79 -20.61 16.35
N ILE A 121 -16.76 -21.28 15.19
CA ILE A 121 -17.73 -22.34 14.86
C ILE A 121 -17.50 -23.59 15.70
N VAL A 122 -16.25 -23.98 15.93
CA VAL A 122 -15.89 -25.12 16.78
C VAL A 122 -16.33 -24.91 18.23
N ASP A 123 -16.18 -23.66 18.73
CA ASP A 123 -16.63 -23.25 20.06
C ASP A 123 -18.17 -23.23 20.21
N GLY A 124 -18.91 -23.54 19.15
CA GLY A 124 -20.37 -23.56 19.18
C GLY A 124 -21.02 -22.17 19.24
N THR A 125 -20.29 -21.11 18.84
CA THR A 125 -20.81 -19.75 18.81
C THR A 125 -21.99 -19.65 17.83
N ASP A 126 -23.02 -18.90 18.21
CA ASP A 126 -24.18 -18.66 17.35
C ASP A 126 -23.78 -18.11 15.99
N PRO A 127 -24.33 -18.60 14.86
CA PRO A 127 -23.95 -18.22 13.51
C PRO A 127 -24.08 -16.73 13.23
N GLU A 128 -25.10 -16.06 13.80
CA GLU A 128 -25.27 -14.61 13.62
C GLU A 128 -24.19 -13.84 14.36
N LEU A 129 -23.81 -14.30 15.54
CA LEU A 129 -22.71 -13.72 16.31
C LEU A 129 -21.35 -13.92 15.62
N VAL A 130 -21.10 -15.12 15.07
CA VAL A 130 -19.90 -15.38 14.26
C VAL A 130 -19.81 -14.40 13.11
N ARG A 131 -20.90 -14.21 12.35
CA ARG A 131 -20.94 -13.26 11.25
C ARG A 131 -20.62 -11.83 11.73
N GLY A 132 -21.24 -11.36 12.82
CA GLY A 132 -21.01 -10.03 13.37
C GLY A 132 -19.55 -9.81 13.82
N ILE A 133 -18.93 -10.82 14.43
CA ILE A 133 -17.51 -10.78 14.82
C ILE A 133 -16.62 -10.71 13.58
N MET A 134 -16.88 -11.54 12.57
CA MET A 134 -16.08 -11.56 11.34
C MET A 134 -16.24 -10.27 10.53
N ASP A 135 -17.43 -9.70 10.43
CA ASP A 135 -17.66 -8.41 9.77
C ASP A 135 -16.92 -7.27 10.49
N THR A 136 -16.91 -7.28 11.82
CA THR A 136 -16.14 -6.31 12.62
C THR A 136 -14.63 -6.45 12.40
N GLU A 137 -14.13 -7.67 12.36
CA GLU A 137 -12.72 -7.94 12.08
C GLU A 137 -12.33 -7.46 10.66
N LEU A 138 -13.18 -7.75 9.67
CA LEU A 138 -12.99 -7.31 8.28
C LEU A 138 -12.97 -5.78 8.20
N GLY A 139 -13.91 -5.11 8.87
CA GLY A 139 -13.94 -3.64 8.98
C GLY A 139 -12.67 -3.07 9.60
N SER A 140 -12.13 -3.72 10.63
CA SER A 140 -10.86 -3.33 11.28
C SER A 140 -9.66 -3.49 10.35
N ILE A 141 -9.62 -4.55 9.56
CA ILE A 141 -8.57 -4.79 8.54
C ILE A 141 -8.65 -3.71 7.46
N ASP A 142 -9.85 -3.44 6.94
CA ASP A 142 -10.09 -2.41 5.92
C ASP A 142 -9.68 -1.01 6.42
N ALA A 143 -10.07 -0.65 7.64
CA ALA A 143 -9.70 0.63 8.26
C ALA A 143 -8.17 0.81 8.38
N ARG A 144 -7.44 -0.25 8.74
CA ARG A 144 -5.97 -0.22 8.78
C ARG A 144 -5.34 -0.05 7.39
N HIS A 145 -5.92 -0.68 6.37
CA HIS A 145 -5.45 -0.52 4.98
C HIS A 145 -5.76 0.88 4.45
N LYS A 146 -6.95 1.40 4.69
CA LYS A 146 -7.35 2.77 4.30
C LYS A 146 -6.44 3.85 4.90
N LYS A 147 -6.00 3.69 6.14
CA LYS A 147 -5.02 4.63 6.73
C LYS A 147 -3.71 4.68 5.95
N ARG A 148 -3.21 3.54 5.47
CA ARG A 148 -1.98 3.49 4.67
C ARG A 148 -2.18 4.09 3.27
N ILE A 149 -3.34 3.86 2.66
CA ILE A 149 -3.72 4.47 1.38
C ILE A 149 -3.80 6.00 1.55
N GLY A 150 -4.52 6.48 2.57
CA GLY A 150 -4.65 7.91 2.88
C GLY A 150 -3.31 8.62 3.12
N PHE A 151 -2.31 7.92 3.68
CA PHE A 151 -0.96 8.45 3.80
C PHE A 151 -0.34 8.76 2.41
N TRP A 152 -0.43 7.83 1.47
CA TRP A 152 0.12 8.02 0.13
C TRP A 152 -0.66 9.03 -0.70
N GLU A 153 -1.98 9.08 -0.54
CA GLU A 153 -2.84 10.11 -1.15
C GLU A 153 -2.47 11.51 -0.65
N ALA A 154 -2.27 11.66 0.67
CA ALA A 154 -1.84 12.94 1.24
C ALA A 154 -0.45 13.35 0.75
N LEU A 155 0.53 12.43 0.78
CA LEU A 155 1.89 12.70 0.31
C LEU A 155 1.90 13.06 -1.19
N GLY A 156 1.13 12.31 -2.00
CA GLY A 156 0.97 12.57 -3.43
C GLY A 156 0.31 13.92 -3.73
N GLY A 157 -0.66 14.34 -2.92
CA GLY A 157 -1.30 15.65 -3.03
C GLY A 157 -0.39 16.82 -2.60
N MET A 158 0.47 16.58 -1.58
CA MET A 158 1.40 17.61 -1.10
C MET A 158 2.57 17.86 -2.07
N GLY A 159 2.99 16.87 -2.84
CA GLY A 159 4.09 16.99 -3.80
C GLY A 159 3.91 18.15 -4.79
N PRO A 160 2.84 18.19 -5.60
CA PRO A 160 2.57 19.29 -6.52
C PRO A 160 2.40 20.64 -5.82
N ALA A 161 1.76 20.69 -4.65
CA ALA A 161 1.55 21.92 -3.90
C ALA A 161 2.89 22.55 -3.47
N TRP A 162 3.78 21.78 -2.88
CA TRP A 162 5.11 22.23 -2.50
C TRP A 162 6.02 22.47 -3.70
N GLY A 163 5.82 21.75 -4.81
CA GLY A 163 6.49 22.02 -6.09
C GLY A 163 6.16 23.40 -6.62
N MET A 164 4.89 23.83 -6.61
CA MET A 164 4.51 25.18 -7.01
C MET A 164 5.12 26.26 -6.10
N ILE A 165 5.19 26.04 -4.80
CA ILE A 165 5.87 26.94 -3.87
C ILE A 165 7.36 27.06 -4.22
N GLY A 166 8.01 25.94 -4.51
CA GLY A 166 9.41 25.90 -4.94
C GLY A 166 9.66 26.70 -6.20
N THR A 167 8.80 26.56 -7.21
CA THR A 167 8.91 27.35 -8.46
C THR A 167 8.73 28.86 -8.24
N LEU A 168 7.78 29.27 -7.39
CA LEU A 168 7.57 30.67 -7.04
C LEU A 168 8.79 31.27 -6.32
N ILE A 169 9.38 30.54 -5.38
CA ILE A 169 10.59 31.00 -4.68
C ILE A 169 11.76 31.09 -5.64
N GLY A 170 11.92 30.11 -6.53
CA GLY A 170 12.94 30.15 -7.60
C GLY A 170 12.78 31.36 -8.50
N LEU A 171 11.55 31.68 -8.93
CA LEU A 171 11.24 32.86 -9.76
C LEU A 171 11.58 34.18 -9.04
N ILE A 172 11.22 34.29 -7.75
CA ILE A 172 11.55 35.48 -6.95
C ILE A 172 13.08 35.68 -6.86
N ASN A 173 13.82 34.59 -6.65
CA ASN A 173 15.28 34.66 -6.59
C ASN A 173 15.90 35.08 -7.94
N MET A 174 15.33 34.58 -9.05
CA MET A 174 15.78 34.97 -10.41
C MET A 174 15.51 36.44 -10.73
N LEU A 175 14.39 36.97 -10.27
CA LEU A 175 14.03 38.39 -10.51
C LEU A 175 14.78 39.36 -9.60
N LYS A 176 15.42 38.89 -8.53
CA LYS A 176 16.19 39.74 -7.60
C LYS A 176 17.64 39.93 -8.02
N ASN A 177 18.16 39.08 -8.90
CA ASN A 177 19.49 39.17 -9.50
C ASN A 177 19.43 39.76 -10.89
#